data_c7ffbed9fd55b4bfada510c113b2462c
#
_entry.id   c7ffbed9fd55b4bfada510c113b2462c
#
_cell.length_a   1.000
_cell.length_b   1.000
_cell.length_c   1.000
_cell.angle_alpha   90.00
_cell.angle_beta   90.00
_cell.angle_gamma   90.00
#
_symmetry.space_group_name_H-M   'P 1'
#
loop_
_entity.id
_entity.type
_entity.pdbx_description
1 polymer ?
#
loop_
_entity_poly.entity_id
_entity_poly.type
_entity_poly.pdbx_seq_one_letter_code
_entity_poly.pdbx_strand_id
1 'polypeptide(L)'
;MRRFLTLLFLLVFSSCSDEDSDLNPGKGLIINEFLTSNDACCPDNFGDYDDWVEFYNDSNESIDIGGMYFTDTPDDDSPYLIPTTDPSSTIIQPGGYLLLWCDDDQEQGPLHVSKKLSKGGESIVLIDKDGVSVITSYTYGSQSTDISMGRDPNNNESWIYFNNPTPGSVNN
;
A
#
# COMPACT_ATOMS: atom_id res chain seq x y z
N MET A 1 -72.03 -15.69 -15.33
CA MET A 1 -70.59 -16.00 -15.61
C MET A 1 -69.77 -14.86 -15.10
N ARG A 2 -69.19 -14.97 -13.89
CA ARG A 2 -68.28 -13.98 -13.32
C ARG A 2 -66.83 -14.42 -13.63
N ARG A 3 -66.12 -13.60 -14.39
CA ARG A 3 -64.69 -13.80 -14.65
C ARG A 3 -63.90 -13.18 -13.53
N PHE A 4 -63.18 -14.01 -12.74
CA PHE A 4 -62.18 -13.57 -11.77
C PHE A 4 -60.88 -13.22 -12.54
N LEU A 5 -60.44 -11.97 -12.42
CA LEU A 5 -59.19 -11.50 -12.91
C LEU A 5 -58.17 -11.66 -11.78
N THR A 6 -57.28 -12.63 -11.90
CA THR A 6 -56.18 -12.86 -10.94
C THR A 6 -55.07 -11.88 -11.27
N LEU A 7 -54.85 -10.92 -10.40
CA LEU A 7 -53.72 -9.97 -10.48
C LEU A 7 -52.49 -10.66 -9.90
N LEU A 8 -51.52 -10.95 -10.80
CA LEU A 8 -50.22 -11.50 -10.41
C LEU A 8 -49.31 -10.33 -9.95
N PHE A 9 -49.04 -10.27 -8.64
CA PHE A 9 -48.10 -9.30 -8.08
C PHE A 9 -46.68 -9.82 -8.26
N LEU A 10 -45.92 -9.22 -9.18
CA LEU A 10 -44.52 -9.49 -9.37
C LEU A 10 -43.71 -8.75 -8.29
N LEU A 11 -43.24 -9.46 -7.27
CA LEU A 11 -42.29 -8.93 -6.28
C LEU A 11 -40.93 -8.87 -6.95
N VAL A 12 -40.51 -7.68 -7.31
CA VAL A 12 -39.11 -7.38 -7.70
C VAL A 12 -38.30 -7.27 -6.41
N PHE A 13 -37.54 -8.29 -6.08
CA PHE A 13 -36.48 -8.19 -5.07
C PHE A 13 -35.36 -7.35 -5.67
N SER A 14 -35.26 -6.10 -5.27
CA SER A 14 -34.05 -5.31 -5.43
C SER A 14 -33.01 -5.93 -4.51
N SER A 15 -32.11 -6.72 -5.07
CA SER A 15 -30.87 -7.12 -4.42
C SER A 15 -30.01 -5.85 -4.32
N CYS A 16 -29.95 -5.27 -3.14
CA CYS A 16 -28.89 -4.34 -2.80
C CYS A 16 -27.64 -5.20 -2.68
N SER A 17 -26.82 -5.22 -3.73
CA SER A 17 -25.45 -5.67 -3.59
C SER A 17 -24.75 -4.58 -2.77
N ASP A 18 -24.38 -4.90 -1.53
CA ASP A 18 -23.32 -4.18 -0.84
C ASP A 18 -22.13 -4.21 -1.78
N GLU A 19 -21.81 -3.04 -2.35
CA GLU A 19 -20.52 -2.86 -3.01
C GLU A 19 -19.50 -2.90 -1.88
N ASP A 20 -19.02 -4.12 -1.55
CA ASP A 20 -17.71 -4.28 -0.96
C ASP A 20 -16.77 -3.48 -1.86
N SER A 21 -16.09 -2.50 -1.26
CA SER A 21 -15.00 -1.79 -1.88
C SER A 21 -13.86 -2.79 -2.12
N ASP A 22 -14.03 -3.61 -3.15
CA ASP A 22 -12.95 -4.42 -3.70
C ASP A 22 -11.84 -3.47 -4.09
N LEU A 23 -10.81 -3.42 -3.26
CA LEU A 23 -9.50 -2.92 -3.59
C LEU A 23 -9.18 -3.47 -4.97
N ASN A 24 -9.15 -2.60 -5.96
CA ASN A 24 -9.06 -2.88 -7.38
C ASN A 24 -8.10 -4.06 -7.68
N PRO A 25 -8.58 -5.30 -7.92
CA PRO A 25 -7.71 -6.47 -8.08
C PRO A 25 -6.92 -6.47 -9.38
N GLY A 26 -6.89 -5.36 -10.11
CA GLY A 26 -6.30 -5.25 -11.43
C GLY A 26 -4.89 -4.66 -11.48
N LYS A 27 -4.33 -4.14 -10.40
CA LYS A 27 -3.01 -3.48 -10.47
C LYS A 27 -1.88 -4.26 -9.80
N GLY A 28 -2.15 -5.30 -9.03
CA GLY A 28 -1.14 -6.22 -8.49
C GLY A 28 -0.09 -5.62 -7.55
N LEU A 29 -0.20 -4.33 -7.20
CA LEU A 29 0.74 -3.66 -6.31
C LEU A 29 0.13 -3.53 -4.92
N ILE A 30 0.80 -4.11 -3.93
CA ILE A 30 0.32 -4.14 -2.55
C ILE A 30 1.40 -3.64 -1.59
N ILE A 31 1.00 -3.07 -0.45
CA ILE A 31 1.89 -2.85 0.68
C ILE A 31 2.18 -4.22 1.30
N ASN A 32 3.45 -4.59 1.40
CA ASN A 32 3.89 -5.89 1.92
C ASN A 32 4.32 -5.83 3.39
N GLU A 33 5.21 -4.90 3.72
CA GLU A 33 5.80 -4.73 5.05
C GLU A 33 6.15 -3.26 5.27
N PHE A 34 6.21 -2.81 6.53
CA PHE A 34 6.69 -1.46 6.87
C PHE A 34 7.30 -1.42 8.27
N LEU A 35 8.18 -0.46 8.49
CA LEU A 35 8.83 -0.19 9.77
C LEU A 35 8.80 1.32 10.07
N THR A 36 8.27 1.71 11.22
CA THR A 36 7.98 3.11 11.60
C THR A 36 8.77 3.60 12.81
N SER A 37 9.83 2.99 13.15
CA SER A 37 10.80 3.41 14.18
C SER A 37 12.02 2.52 14.01
N ASN A 38 12.90 2.89 13.10
CA ASN A 38 14.09 2.14 12.76
C ASN A 38 15.31 2.74 13.47
N ASP A 39 15.82 2.04 14.48
CA ASP A 39 17.02 2.45 15.21
C ASP A 39 18.25 1.60 14.85
N ALA A 40 18.03 0.36 14.43
CA ALA A 40 19.11 -0.61 14.25
C ALA A 40 18.86 -1.68 13.18
N CYS A 41 17.67 -1.74 12.57
CA CYS A 41 17.38 -2.70 11.49
C CYS A 41 17.52 -2.06 10.12
N CYS A 42 18.20 -2.76 9.23
CA CYS A 42 18.04 -2.53 7.80
C CYS A 42 18.34 -1.09 7.36
N PRO A 43 19.61 -0.63 7.41
CA PRO A 43 19.97 0.69 6.94
C PRO A 43 19.76 0.80 5.42
N ASP A 44 19.57 1.99 4.96
CA ASP A 44 19.51 2.33 3.55
C ASP A 44 20.89 2.20 2.86
N ASN A 45 21.00 2.62 1.61
CA ASN A 45 22.26 2.60 0.85
C ASN A 45 23.30 3.63 1.31
N PHE A 46 22.89 4.61 2.13
CA PHE A 46 23.77 5.64 2.72
C PHE A 46 24.22 5.26 4.13
N GLY A 47 23.61 4.25 4.72
CA GLY A 47 23.91 3.72 6.05
C GLY A 47 23.04 4.31 7.14
N ASP A 48 21.98 5.02 6.77
CA ASP A 48 21.04 5.64 7.68
C ASP A 48 19.90 4.66 8.04
N TYR A 49 19.41 4.75 9.27
CA TYR A 49 18.33 3.90 9.78
C TYR A 49 17.02 4.66 9.70
N ASP A 50 16.42 4.64 8.51
CA ASP A 50 15.19 5.36 8.23
C ASP A 50 13.97 4.44 8.26
N ASP A 51 12.82 5.03 8.54
CA ASP A 51 11.54 4.34 8.41
C ASP A 51 11.27 4.00 6.95
N TRP A 52 10.59 2.90 6.69
CA TRP A 52 10.37 2.46 5.33
C TRP A 52 9.04 1.77 5.12
N VAL A 53 8.56 1.80 3.89
CA VAL A 53 7.44 1.03 3.38
C VAL A 53 7.90 0.18 2.21
N GLU A 54 7.57 -1.10 2.22
CA GLU A 54 7.82 -2.02 1.13
C GLU A 54 6.55 -2.30 0.33
N PHE A 55 6.67 -2.19 -0.99
CA PHE A 55 5.66 -2.61 -1.94
C PHE A 55 6.06 -3.93 -2.60
N TYR A 56 5.08 -4.79 -2.85
CA TYR A 56 5.23 -6.04 -3.59
C TYR A 56 4.38 -6.02 -4.85
N ASN A 57 4.95 -6.44 -5.98
CA ASN A 57 4.23 -6.59 -7.23
C ASN A 57 3.72 -8.02 -7.39
N ASP A 58 2.45 -8.24 -7.08
CA ASP A 58 1.75 -9.54 -7.22
C ASP A 58 1.16 -9.75 -8.63
N SER A 59 1.51 -8.92 -9.60
CA SER A 59 1.06 -9.04 -10.98
C SER A 59 2.06 -9.78 -11.86
N ASN A 60 1.65 -10.11 -13.10
CA ASN A 60 2.52 -10.73 -14.11
C ASN A 60 3.25 -9.69 -14.98
N GLU A 61 3.09 -8.40 -14.72
CA GLU A 61 3.68 -7.31 -15.48
C GLU A 61 4.53 -6.41 -14.58
N SER A 62 5.56 -5.79 -15.14
CA SER A 62 6.34 -4.79 -14.41
C SER A 62 5.51 -3.55 -14.13
N ILE A 63 5.60 -3.02 -12.91
CA ILE A 63 4.88 -1.82 -12.49
C ILE A 63 5.90 -0.71 -12.19
N ASP A 64 5.74 0.45 -12.82
CA ASP A 64 6.52 1.65 -12.54
C ASP A 64 5.73 2.58 -11.63
N ILE A 65 6.20 2.74 -10.39
CA ILE A 65 5.61 3.67 -9.42
C ILE A 65 6.03 5.12 -9.63
N GLY A 66 7.00 5.41 -10.49
CA GLY A 66 7.37 6.77 -10.89
C GLY A 66 6.16 7.52 -11.46
N GLY A 67 5.87 8.70 -10.92
CA GLY A 67 4.69 9.50 -11.24
C GLY A 67 3.44 9.16 -10.41
N MET A 68 3.48 8.14 -9.55
CA MET A 68 2.47 7.92 -8.51
C MET A 68 2.70 8.85 -7.33
N TYR A 69 1.74 8.90 -6.41
CA TYR A 69 1.84 9.74 -5.21
C TYR A 69 1.81 8.89 -3.96
N PHE A 70 2.66 9.24 -3.01
CA PHE A 70 2.74 8.62 -1.69
C PHE A 70 2.31 9.61 -0.60
N THR A 71 1.56 9.14 0.40
CA THR A 71 1.22 9.94 1.57
C THR A 71 1.03 9.07 2.82
N ASP A 72 1.25 9.68 3.98
CA ASP A 72 1.01 9.15 5.32
C ASP A 72 -0.38 9.50 5.88
N THR A 73 -1.13 10.34 5.16
CA THR A 73 -2.43 10.85 5.59
C THR A 73 -3.46 10.69 4.48
N PRO A 74 -4.60 10.01 4.72
CA PRO A 74 -5.73 10.03 3.78
C PRO A 74 -6.21 11.46 3.51
N ASP A 75 -6.64 11.73 2.29
CA ASP A 75 -7.13 13.04 1.84
C ASP A 75 -6.09 14.18 1.99
N ASP A 76 -4.81 13.85 1.89
CA ASP A 76 -3.71 14.82 1.91
C ASP A 76 -3.77 15.77 0.71
N ASP A 77 -3.81 17.07 0.97
CA ASP A 77 -3.79 18.11 -0.06
C ASP A 77 -2.44 18.22 -0.80
N SER A 78 -1.39 17.58 -0.28
CA SER A 78 -0.02 17.65 -0.79
C SER A 78 0.74 16.32 -0.67
N PRO A 79 0.26 15.24 -1.32
CA PRO A 79 0.96 13.98 -1.34
C PRO A 79 2.30 14.12 -2.08
N TYR A 80 3.27 13.29 -1.72
CA TYR A 80 4.58 13.28 -2.37
C TYR A 80 4.49 12.64 -3.74
N LEU A 81 4.86 13.38 -4.81
CA LEU A 81 4.99 12.86 -6.17
C LEU A 81 6.31 12.10 -6.30
N ILE A 82 6.26 10.79 -6.52
CA ILE A 82 7.44 9.96 -6.77
C ILE A 82 8.06 10.40 -8.11
N PRO A 83 9.36 10.79 -8.14
CA PRO A 83 10.00 11.27 -9.35
C PRO A 83 10.05 10.23 -10.47
N THR A 84 9.99 10.72 -11.73
CA THR A 84 10.15 9.90 -12.94
C THR A 84 11.57 10.00 -13.54
N THR A 85 12.49 10.58 -12.81
CA THR A 85 13.85 10.90 -13.31
C THR A 85 14.75 9.67 -13.43
N ASP A 86 14.45 8.60 -12.70
CA ASP A 86 15.16 7.32 -12.76
C ASP A 86 14.17 6.14 -12.76
N PRO A 87 13.63 5.77 -13.94
CA PRO A 87 12.72 4.63 -14.04
C PRO A 87 13.36 3.29 -13.64
N SER A 88 14.68 3.18 -13.65
CA SER A 88 15.35 1.94 -13.27
C SER A 88 15.25 1.65 -11.77
N SER A 89 15.07 2.67 -10.94
CA SER A 89 14.87 2.52 -9.50
C SER A 89 13.40 2.43 -9.10
N THR A 90 12.44 2.85 -9.94
CA THR A 90 11.02 2.88 -9.62
C THR A 90 10.20 1.74 -10.21
N ILE A 91 10.80 0.91 -11.09
CA ILE A 91 10.14 -0.24 -11.71
C ILE A 91 10.25 -1.48 -10.80
N ILE A 92 9.09 -2.06 -10.47
CA ILE A 92 8.98 -3.30 -9.71
C ILE A 92 8.65 -4.45 -10.67
N GLN A 93 9.55 -5.42 -10.81
CA GLN A 93 9.33 -6.59 -11.65
C GLN A 93 8.23 -7.49 -11.06
N PRO A 94 7.58 -8.37 -11.86
CA PRO A 94 6.67 -9.39 -11.33
C PRO A 94 7.31 -10.19 -10.20
N GLY A 95 6.62 -10.30 -9.05
CA GLY A 95 7.15 -10.94 -7.86
C GLY A 95 8.28 -10.18 -7.15
N GLY A 96 8.56 -8.95 -7.56
CA GLY A 96 9.59 -8.10 -6.96
C GLY A 96 9.09 -7.23 -5.83
N TYR A 97 10.03 -6.72 -5.06
CA TYR A 97 9.83 -5.81 -3.93
C TYR A 97 10.52 -4.48 -4.19
N LEU A 98 10.02 -3.40 -3.59
CA LEU A 98 10.62 -2.08 -3.63
C LEU A 98 10.31 -1.32 -2.35
N LEU A 99 11.36 -0.74 -1.74
CA LEU A 99 11.24 0.09 -0.55
C LEU A 99 11.15 1.57 -0.93
N LEU A 100 10.25 2.28 -0.24
CA LEU A 100 10.31 3.73 -0.10
C LEU A 100 10.80 4.07 1.30
N TRP A 101 11.84 4.89 1.39
CA TRP A 101 12.40 5.43 2.61
C TRP A 101 11.64 6.69 3.01
N CYS A 102 11.13 6.71 4.23
CA CYS A 102 10.24 7.75 4.72
C CYS A 102 11.02 8.68 5.66
N ASP A 103 11.95 9.46 5.11
CA ASP A 103 13.01 10.16 5.84
C ASP A 103 13.05 11.68 5.64
N ASP A 104 12.33 12.20 4.62
CA ASP A 104 12.38 13.60 4.19
C ASP A 104 13.75 14.01 3.61
N ASP A 105 14.50 13.05 3.05
CA ASP A 105 15.80 13.28 2.40
C ASP A 105 15.82 12.93 0.90
N GLN A 106 15.07 13.67 0.10
CA GLN A 106 14.90 13.46 -1.33
C GLN A 106 16.21 13.65 -2.12
N GLU A 107 17.25 14.24 -1.52
CA GLU A 107 18.57 14.36 -2.14
C GLU A 107 19.27 13.01 -2.30
N GLN A 108 18.89 12.01 -1.53
CA GLN A 108 19.38 10.64 -1.61
C GLN A 108 18.78 9.84 -2.78
N GLY A 109 17.71 10.34 -3.41
CA GLY A 109 17.17 9.73 -4.62
C GLY A 109 15.66 9.61 -4.67
N PRO A 110 15.09 9.04 -5.76
CA PRO A 110 13.65 9.04 -5.99
C PRO A 110 12.85 8.15 -5.02
N LEU A 111 13.52 7.25 -4.30
CA LEU A 111 12.90 6.36 -3.32
C LEU A 111 12.92 6.93 -1.88
N HIS A 112 13.51 8.10 -1.67
CA HIS A 112 13.49 8.86 -0.42
C HIS A 112 12.39 9.90 -0.47
N VAL A 113 11.31 9.68 0.30
CA VAL A 113 10.09 10.47 0.20
C VAL A 113 10.00 11.54 1.30
N SER A 114 9.35 12.68 0.99
CA SER A 114 9.18 13.80 1.93
C SER A 114 8.13 13.53 3.03
N LYS A 115 7.82 12.28 3.30
CA LYS A 115 6.88 11.84 4.34
C LYS A 115 7.63 11.01 5.37
N LYS A 116 7.28 11.20 6.64
CA LYS A 116 7.82 10.41 7.76
C LYS A 116 6.71 9.57 8.37
N LEU A 117 7.03 8.37 8.82
CA LEU A 117 6.05 7.50 9.43
C LEU A 117 5.96 7.75 10.94
N SER A 118 4.74 7.74 11.47
CA SER A 118 4.50 7.92 12.90
C SER A 118 4.49 6.58 13.64
N LYS A 119 5.36 6.42 14.63
CA LYS A 119 5.30 5.29 15.56
C LYS A 119 3.96 5.17 16.30
N GLY A 120 3.23 6.27 16.45
CA GLY A 120 1.94 6.34 17.13
C GLY A 120 0.77 5.74 16.35
N GLY A 121 0.94 5.52 15.07
CA GLY A 121 -0.09 5.08 14.12
C GLY A 121 -0.54 6.19 13.18
N GLU A 122 -0.77 5.83 11.93
CA GLU A 122 -1.28 6.66 10.85
C GLU A 122 -1.68 5.78 9.64
N SER A 123 -1.68 6.34 8.44
CA SER A 123 -1.98 5.59 7.22
C SER A 123 -0.77 5.56 6.28
N ILE A 124 -0.70 4.54 5.45
CA ILE A 124 0.18 4.44 4.29
C ILE A 124 -0.74 4.39 3.08
N VAL A 125 -0.57 5.31 2.14
CA VAL A 125 -1.42 5.40 0.95
C VAL A 125 -0.56 5.61 -0.30
N LEU A 126 -0.74 4.75 -1.30
CA LEU A 126 -0.20 4.93 -2.63
C LEU A 126 -1.35 5.26 -3.59
N ILE A 127 -1.22 6.40 -4.27
CA ILE A 127 -2.22 6.93 -5.19
C ILE A 127 -1.66 6.84 -6.60
N ASP A 128 -2.52 6.51 -7.56
CA ASP A 128 -2.14 6.38 -8.96
C ASP A 128 -1.66 7.72 -9.58
N LYS A 129 -1.09 7.63 -10.75
CA LYS A 129 -0.59 8.78 -11.56
C LYS A 129 -1.69 9.79 -11.90
N ASP A 130 -2.96 9.44 -11.76
CA ASP A 130 -4.09 10.36 -11.92
C ASP A 130 -4.28 11.30 -10.71
N GLY A 131 -3.58 11.06 -9.60
CA GLY A 131 -3.64 11.85 -8.37
C GLY A 131 -4.91 11.67 -7.56
N VAL A 132 -5.76 10.67 -7.87
CA VAL A 132 -7.07 10.45 -7.25
C VAL A 132 -7.30 8.99 -6.87
N SER A 133 -6.97 8.05 -7.77
CA SER A 133 -7.26 6.63 -7.57
C SER A 133 -6.27 6.01 -6.57
N VAL A 134 -6.76 5.50 -5.45
CA VAL A 134 -5.93 4.76 -4.49
C VAL A 134 -5.59 3.39 -5.06
N ILE A 135 -4.29 3.09 -5.12
CA ILE A 135 -3.76 1.78 -5.56
C ILE A 135 -3.81 0.80 -4.39
N THR A 136 -3.25 1.20 -3.26
CA THR A 136 -3.20 0.40 -2.04
C THR A 136 -3.10 1.33 -0.84
N SER A 137 -3.69 0.92 0.28
CA SER A 137 -3.59 1.66 1.53
C SER A 137 -3.67 0.74 2.74
N TYR A 138 -3.09 1.19 3.85
CA TYR A 138 -3.20 0.51 5.13
C TYR A 138 -3.13 1.52 6.27
N THR A 139 -4.07 1.43 7.22
CA THR A 139 -4.06 2.24 8.44
C THR A 139 -3.62 1.37 9.61
N TYR A 140 -2.57 1.80 10.29
CA TYR A 140 -1.97 1.05 11.41
C TYR A 140 -2.06 1.82 12.72
N GLY A 141 -2.03 1.07 13.83
CA GLY A 141 -1.92 1.63 15.18
C GLY A 141 -0.46 1.72 15.65
N SER A 142 -0.27 1.92 16.96
CA SER A 142 1.07 2.08 17.56
C SER A 142 2.00 0.91 17.22
N GLN A 143 3.24 1.25 16.89
CA GLN A 143 4.30 0.34 16.51
C GLN A 143 5.40 0.28 17.58
N SER A 144 6.31 -0.68 17.46
CA SER A 144 7.49 -0.82 18.31
C SER A 144 8.77 -0.59 17.51
N THR A 145 9.82 -0.06 18.16
CA THR A 145 11.11 0.17 17.53
C THR A 145 11.72 -1.15 17.03
N ASP A 146 12.28 -1.14 15.82
CA ASP A 146 12.92 -2.28 15.15
C ASP A 146 12.03 -3.52 14.95
N ILE A 147 10.71 -3.35 15.07
CA ILE A 147 9.72 -4.39 14.80
C ILE A 147 8.85 -3.89 13.64
N SER A 148 8.90 -4.58 12.53
CA SER A 148 8.06 -4.28 11.38
C SER A 148 6.66 -4.86 11.52
N MET A 149 5.75 -4.39 10.69
CA MET A 149 4.43 -4.96 10.49
C MET A 149 4.24 -5.27 9.02
N GLY A 150 3.81 -6.47 8.71
CA GLY A 150 3.67 -6.91 7.33
C GLY A 150 2.59 -7.97 7.16
N ARG A 151 2.33 -8.34 5.90
CA ARG A 151 1.36 -9.37 5.56
C ARG A 151 1.81 -10.73 6.07
N ASP A 152 0.87 -11.47 6.67
CA ASP A 152 1.11 -12.84 7.11
C ASP A 152 1.36 -13.74 5.89
N PRO A 153 2.51 -14.44 5.80
CA PRO A 153 2.83 -15.32 4.67
C PRO A 153 1.86 -16.51 4.52
N ASN A 154 1.10 -16.84 5.58
CA ASN A 154 0.10 -17.91 5.54
C ASN A 154 -1.31 -17.40 5.21
N ASN A 155 -1.55 -16.10 5.38
CA ASN A 155 -2.82 -15.46 5.07
C ASN A 155 -2.57 -14.00 4.68
N ASN A 156 -2.43 -13.75 3.40
CA ASN A 156 -2.07 -12.45 2.83
C ASN A 156 -3.07 -11.30 3.13
N GLU A 157 -4.25 -11.62 3.66
CA GLU A 157 -5.23 -10.63 4.12
C GLU A 157 -4.99 -10.17 5.57
N SER A 158 -4.17 -10.93 6.32
CA SER A 158 -3.83 -10.63 7.72
C SER A 158 -2.51 -9.89 7.83
N TRP A 159 -2.37 -9.12 8.92
CA TRP A 159 -1.15 -8.39 9.25
C TRP A 159 -0.60 -8.87 10.58
N ILE A 160 0.70 -9.09 10.64
CA ILE A 160 1.42 -9.56 11.83
C ILE A 160 2.69 -8.75 12.06
N TYR A 161 3.24 -8.84 13.27
CA TYR A 161 4.52 -8.21 13.63
C TYR A 161 5.69 -9.16 13.39
N PHE A 162 6.80 -8.62 12.88
CA PHE A 162 8.05 -9.35 12.66
C PHE A 162 9.16 -8.76 13.53
N ASN A 163 9.72 -9.59 14.44
CA ASN A 163 10.90 -9.23 15.23
C ASN A 163 12.18 -9.20 14.40
N ASN A 164 12.14 -9.79 13.23
CA ASN A 164 13.21 -9.76 12.24
C ASN A 164 12.58 -9.28 10.94
N PRO A 165 12.60 -7.96 10.68
CA PRO A 165 12.09 -7.40 9.42
C PRO A 165 12.75 -8.04 8.19
N THR A 166 12.01 -8.11 7.08
CA THR A 166 12.41 -8.86 5.87
C THR A 166 12.43 -8.00 4.61
N PRO A 167 13.00 -6.76 4.64
CA PRO A 167 12.97 -5.88 3.47
C PRO A 167 13.62 -6.54 2.24
N GLY A 168 12.97 -6.42 1.08
CA GLY A 168 13.41 -6.98 -0.19
C GLY A 168 13.16 -8.48 -0.35
N SER A 169 12.40 -9.10 0.56
CA SER A 169 12.16 -10.53 0.53
C SER A 169 10.78 -10.93 1.06
N VAL A 170 10.45 -12.21 0.92
CA VAL A 170 9.21 -12.79 1.46
C VAL A 170 9.19 -12.67 2.98
N ASN A 171 8.09 -12.19 3.54
CA ASN A 171 7.84 -12.18 4.98
C ASN A 171 7.93 -13.61 5.57
N ASN A 172 8.64 -13.82 6.71
CA ASN A 172 8.82 -15.14 7.30
C ASN A 172 8.92 -15.11 8.84
#